data_cf9c752a725a4dcb5cd8126cb8d9989e
#
_entry.id   cf9c752a725a4dcb5cd8126cb8d9989e
#
_cell.length_a   1.000
_cell.length_b   1.000
_cell.length_c   1.000
_cell.angle_alpha   90.00
_cell.angle_beta   90.00
_cell.angle_gamma   90.00
#
_symmetry.space_group_name_H-M   'P 1'
#
loop_
_entity.id
_entity.type
_entity.pdbx_description
1 polymer ?
#
loop_
_entity_poly.entity_id
_entity_poly.type
_entity_poly.pdbx_seq_one_letter_code
_entity_poly.pdbx_strand_id
1 'polypeptide(L)'
;MAKKTKKPVKATAKKKTIVRAAAPKASKPVKVIVPLSKVQPAGTPRTKSEILGVLAETTGLSKKDVSSVFASMSDLIGKDVGKKGCGLFTVPGLLKIRRINKPATKARKGINPFTGEETTFKAKPARNVVKIRPLKALKDMV
;
A
#
# COMPACT_ATOMS: atom_id res chain seq x y z
N MET A 1 32.85 67.15 -3.73
CA MET A 1 33.28 66.29 -4.87
C MET A 1 33.92 65.03 -4.28
N ALA A 2 33.17 63.92 -4.29
CA ALA A 2 33.61 62.65 -3.75
C ALA A 2 33.59 61.61 -4.86
N LYS A 3 34.76 61.06 -5.23
CA LYS A 3 34.96 60.01 -6.21
C LYS A 3 34.67 58.66 -5.61
N LYS A 4 33.70 57.95 -6.18
CA LYS A 4 33.26 56.59 -5.82
C LYS A 4 34.10 55.58 -6.59
N THR A 5 35.00 54.86 -5.90
CA THR A 5 35.81 53.79 -6.46
C THR A 5 35.01 52.46 -6.41
N LYS A 6 34.76 51.88 -7.57
CA LYS A 6 34.17 50.51 -7.73
C LYS A 6 35.29 49.48 -7.52
N LYS A 7 35.06 48.54 -6.61
CA LYS A 7 35.86 47.34 -6.42
C LYS A 7 35.35 46.22 -7.33
N PRO A 8 36.18 45.46 -8.07
CA PRO A 8 35.73 44.37 -8.89
C PRO A 8 35.45 43.13 -8.06
N VAL A 9 34.33 42.52 -8.33
CA VAL A 9 33.88 41.24 -7.73
C VAL A 9 34.60 40.09 -8.43
N LYS A 10 35.37 39.33 -7.67
CA LYS A 10 36.15 38.17 -8.10
C LYS A 10 35.16 36.98 -8.28
N ALA A 11 34.95 36.53 -9.50
CA ALA A 11 34.15 35.35 -9.85
C ALA A 11 34.89 34.08 -9.39
N THR A 12 34.32 33.39 -8.44
CA THR A 12 34.75 32.04 -8.04
C THR A 12 34.07 31.00 -8.93
N ALA A 13 34.85 30.38 -9.80
CA ALA A 13 34.43 29.27 -10.65
C ALA A 13 34.04 28.06 -9.81
N LYS A 14 32.77 27.73 -9.80
CA LYS A 14 32.22 26.51 -9.17
C LYS A 14 32.63 25.28 -10.00
N LYS A 15 33.59 24.53 -9.46
CA LYS A 15 34.04 23.23 -10.00
C LYS A 15 32.87 22.26 -10.01
N LYS A 16 32.36 21.90 -11.19
CA LYS A 16 31.27 20.97 -11.41
C LYS A 16 31.82 19.56 -11.15
N THR A 17 31.54 19.01 -9.97
CA THR A 17 31.86 17.61 -9.65
C THR A 17 30.90 16.74 -10.44
N ILE A 18 31.43 16.04 -11.42
CA ILE A 18 30.71 15.02 -12.19
C ILE A 18 30.50 13.82 -11.26
N VAL A 19 29.28 13.67 -10.76
CA VAL A 19 28.87 12.47 -10.04
C VAL A 19 28.77 11.35 -11.06
N ARG A 20 29.79 10.49 -11.06
CA ARG A 20 29.86 9.27 -11.86
C ARG A 20 28.69 8.39 -11.45
N ALA A 21 27.69 8.25 -12.34
CA ALA A 21 26.58 7.33 -12.18
C ALA A 21 27.10 5.93 -11.92
N ALA A 22 26.80 5.36 -10.77
CA ALA A 22 27.08 3.98 -10.46
C ALA A 22 26.27 3.10 -11.43
N ALA A 23 26.96 2.28 -12.22
CA ALA A 23 26.35 1.29 -13.09
C ALA A 23 25.39 0.39 -12.29
N PRO A 24 24.27 -0.05 -12.87
CA PRO A 24 23.35 -0.97 -12.20
C PRO A 24 24.10 -2.27 -11.93
N LYS A 25 24.17 -2.66 -10.65
CA LYS A 25 24.74 -3.95 -10.25
C LYS A 25 24.01 -5.05 -10.99
N ALA A 26 24.77 -5.83 -11.76
CA ALA A 26 24.33 -6.99 -12.51
C ALA A 26 23.33 -7.83 -11.69
N SER A 27 22.19 -8.13 -12.31
CA SER A 27 21.18 -9.05 -11.80
C SER A 27 21.82 -10.39 -11.46
N LYS A 28 21.67 -10.80 -10.20
CA LYS A 28 22.09 -12.13 -9.74
C LYS A 28 21.39 -13.22 -10.58
N PRO A 29 22.02 -14.38 -10.81
CA PRO A 29 21.47 -15.43 -11.67
C PRO A 29 20.07 -15.82 -11.18
N VAL A 30 19.15 -15.91 -12.13
CA VAL A 30 17.76 -16.30 -11.94
C VAL A 30 17.73 -17.69 -11.31
N LYS A 31 17.33 -17.75 -10.05
CA LYS A 31 17.15 -18.98 -9.31
C LYS A 31 16.01 -19.77 -9.96
N VAL A 32 16.17 -21.06 -10.10
CA VAL A 32 15.22 -21.99 -10.72
C VAL A 32 13.79 -21.69 -10.28
N ILE A 33 12.93 -21.33 -11.23
CA ILE A 33 11.52 -21.03 -10.98
C ILE A 33 10.82 -22.37 -10.72
N VAL A 34 10.32 -22.57 -9.50
CA VAL A 34 9.48 -23.72 -9.15
C VAL A 34 8.06 -23.42 -9.65
N PRO A 35 7.47 -24.24 -10.54
CA PRO A 35 6.12 -23.98 -11.02
C PRO A 35 5.13 -24.05 -9.85
N LEU A 36 4.15 -23.13 -9.85
CA LEU A 36 3.13 -23.00 -8.79
C LEU A 36 2.35 -24.31 -8.55
N SER A 37 2.26 -25.19 -9.56
CA SER A 37 1.65 -26.52 -9.46
C SER A 37 2.31 -27.46 -8.45
N LYS A 38 3.56 -27.20 -8.05
CA LYS A 38 4.27 -27.99 -7.01
C LYS A 38 4.05 -27.45 -5.59
N VAL A 39 3.37 -26.32 -5.44
CA VAL A 39 3.06 -25.74 -4.13
C VAL A 39 1.88 -26.49 -3.53
N GLN A 40 2.13 -27.26 -2.46
CA GLN A 40 1.10 -27.99 -1.75
C GLN A 40 0.12 -27.02 -1.04
N PRO A 41 -1.19 -27.33 -1.02
CA PRO A 41 -2.14 -26.60 -0.21
C PRO A 41 -1.77 -26.73 1.27
N ALA A 42 -1.87 -25.62 2.02
CA ALA A 42 -1.55 -25.63 3.46
C ALA A 42 -2.78 -26.02 4.25
N GLY A 43 -2.64 -26.95 5.19
CA GLY A 43 -3.72 -27.30 6.13
C GLY A 43 -3.97 -26.25 7.21
N THR A 44 -3.03 -25.29 7.38
CA THR A 44 -3.12 -24.16 8.31
C THR A 44 -2.89 -22.85 7.58
N PRO A 45 -3.39 -21.70 8.07
CA PRO A 45 -3.13 -20.40 7.47
C PRO A 45 -1.61 -20.13 7.39
N ARG A 46 -1.13 -19.82 6.19
CA ARG A 46 0.29 -19.51 5.96
C ARG A 46 0.68 -18.21 6.64
N THR A 47 1.83 -18.21 7.28
CA THR A 47 2.44 -17.01 7.86
C THR A 47 2.95 -16.07 6.76
N LYS A 48 3.17 -14.79 7.09
CA LYS A 48 3.76 -13.81 6.17
C LYS A 48 5.09 -14.31 5.57
N SER A 49 5.94 -14.91 6.41
CA SER A 49 7.26 -15.38 5.97
C SER A 49 7.17 -16.55 4.99
N GLU A 50 6.21 -17.44 5.17
CA GLU A 50 5.92 -18.57 4.27
C GLU A 50 5.38 -18.08 2.93
N ILE A 51 4.42 -17.15 2.95
CA ILE A 51 3.88 -16.54 1.72
C ILE A 51 5.01 -15.91 0.90
N LEU A 52 5.86 -15.09 1.54
CA LEU A 52 7.00 -14.47 0.87
C LEU A 52 8.02 -15.51 0.38
N GLY A 53 8.19 -16.62 1.12
CA GLY A 53 9.06 -17.73 0.71
C GLY A 53 8.55 -18.41 -0.56
N VAL A 54 7.30 -18.85 -0.55
CA VAL A 54 6.67 -19.51 -1.70
C VAL A 54 6.67 -18.61 -2.94
N LEU A 55 6.36 -17.33 -2.78
CA LEU A 55 6.40 -16.39 -3.88
C LEU A 55 7.81 -16.16 -4.41
N ALA A 56 8.82 -16.11 -3.53
CA ALA A 56 10.22 -16.00 -3.94
C ALA A 56 10.69 -17.22 -4.75
N GLU A 57 10.28 -18.42 -4.35
CA GLU A 57 10.59 -19.67 -5.05
C GLU A 57 9.89 -19.78 -6.41
N THR A 58 8.62 -19.36 -6.48
CA THR A 58 7.83 -19.41 -7.73
C THR A 58 8.21 -18.34 -8.73
N THR A 59 8.66 -17.17 -8.28
CA THR A 59 9.04 -16.05 -9.16
C THR A 59 10.54 -15.98 -9.45
N GLY A 60 11.38 -16.73 -8.73
CA GLY A 60 12.83 -16.63 -8.81
C GLY A 60 13.42 -15.37 -8.16
N LEU A 61 12.60 -14.56 -7.51
CA LEU A 61 13.01 -13.34 -6.82
C LEU A 61 13.55 -13.64 -5.42
N SER A 62 14.27 -12.68 -4.82
CA SER A 62 14.63 -12.80 -3.40
C SER A 62 13.42 -12.47 -2.51
N LYS A 63 13.37 -13.04 -1.28
CA LYS A 63 12.33 -12.69 -0.29
C LYS A 63 12.28 -11.18 0.00
N LYS A 64 13.43 -10.49 -0.09
CA LYS A 64 13.52 -9.04 0.09
C LYS A 64 12.81 -8.29 -1.04
N ASP A 65 13.02 -8.72 -2.29
CA ASP A 65 12.39 -8.08 -3.46
C ASP A 65 10.87 -8.28 -3.43
N VAL A 66 10.40 -9.50 -3.10
CA VAL A 66 8.97 -9.77 -2.91
C VAL A 66 8.39 -8.90 -1.79
N SER A 67 9.11 -8.79 -0.65
CA SER A 67 8.66 -7.92 0.45
C SER A 67 8.56 -6.45 0.02
N SER A 68 9.52 -5.95 -0.79
CA SER A 68 9.48 -4.58 -1.29
C SER A 68 8.31 -4.32 -2.25
N VAL A 69 7.96 -5.31 -3.08
CA VAL A 69 6.76 -5.25 -3.95
C VAL A 69 5.49 -5.13 -3.11
N PHE A 70 5.35 -5.95 -2.05
CA PHE A 70 4.19 -5.87 -1.16
C PHE A 70 4.13 -4.53 -0.40
N ALA A 71 5.27 -4.00 0.03
CA ALA A 71 5.33 -2.69 0.67
C ALA A 71 4.88 -1.59 -0.29
N SER A 72 5.41 -1.56 -1.50
CA SER A 72 5.03 -0.59 -2.54
C SER A 72 3.54 -0.69 -2.90
N MET A 73 2.99 -1.91 -2.98
CA MET A 73 1.56 -2.13 -3.22
C MET A 73 0.72 -1.59 -2.06
N SER A 74 1.14 -1.81 -0.82
CA SER A 74 0.45 -1.28 0.36
C SER A 74 0.44 0.25 0.39
N ASP A 75 1.57 0.89 0.03
CA ASP A 75 1.67 2.34 -0.07
C ASP A 75 0.78 2.91 -1.17
N LEU A 76 0.71 2.23 -2.32
CA LEU A 76 -0.17 2.60 -3.43
C LEU A 76 -1.65 2.53 -3.01
N ILE A 77 -2.05 1.42 -2.37
CA ILE A 77 -3.40 1.26 -1.81
C ILE A 77 -3.69 2.39 -0.79
N GLY A 78 -2.73 2.71 0.08
CA GLY A 78 -2.88 3.77 1.07
C GLY A 78 -3.09 5.14 0.44
N LYS A 79 -2.41 5.45 -0.66
CA LYS A 79 -2.58 6.69 -1.42
C LYS A 79 -3.94 6.77 -2.10
N ASP A 80 -4.36 5.71 -2.79
CA ASP A 80 -5.61 5.70 -3.57
C ASP A 80 -6.86 5.61 -2.69
N VAL A 81 -6.83 4.80 -1.63
CA VAL A 81 -7.94 4.67 -0.67
C VAL A 81 -7.95 5.80 0.34
N GLY A 82 -6.82 6.49 0.54
CA GLY A 82 -6.65 7.60 1.48
C GLY A 82 -7.61 8.77 1.24
N LYS A 83 -7.67 9.72 2.19
CA LYS A 83 -8.59 10.88 2.14
C LYS A 83 -8.46 11.71 0.87
N LYS A 84 -7.25 11.81 0.31
CA LYS A 84 -6.94 12.58 -0.91
C LYS A 84 -7.08 11.76 -2.19
N GLY A 85 -7.17 10.43 -2.10
CA GLY A 85 -7.29 9.53 -3.25
C GLY A 85 -8.74 9.35 -3.72
N CYS A 86 -8.92 8.65 -4.84
CA CYS A 86 -10.22 8.35 -5.44
C CYS A 86 -11.14 7.49 -4.55
N GLY A 87 -10.60 6.90 -3.47
CA GLY A 87 -11.32 6.05 -2.55
C GLY A 87 -11.63 4.65 -3.08
N LEU A 88 -11.05 4.27 -4.21
CA LEU A 88 -11.23 2.99 -4.85
C LEU A 88 -9.88 2.45 -5.31
N PHE A 89 -9.60 1.18 -4.99
CA PHE A 89 -8.43 0.46 -5.51
C PHE A 89 -8.84 -0.96 -5.90
N THR A 90 -8.37 -1.41 -7.05
CA THR A 90 -8.65 -2.78 -7.51
C THR A 90 -7.33 -3.54 -7.63
N VAL A 91 -7.18 -4.61 -6.85
CA VAL A 91 -6.09 -5.57 -7.03
C VAL A 91 -6.48 -6.49 -8.19
N PRO A 92 -5.74 -6.51 -9.31
CA PRO A 92 -6.08 -7.30 -10.49
C PRO A 92 -6.32 -8.77 -10.13
N GLY A 93 -7.43 -9.34 -10.60
CA GLY A 93 -7.78 -10.74 -10.38
C GLY A 93 -8.25 -11.12 -8.98
N LEU A 94 -8.03 -10.31 -7.95
CA LEU A 94 -8.27 -10.71 -6.56
C LEU A 94 -9.45 -9.99 -5.91
N LEU A 95 -9.32 -8.69 -5.66
CA LEU A 95 -10.28 -7.96 -4.83
C LEU A 95 -10.35 -6.47 -5.18
N LYS A 96 -11.47 -5.87 -4.80
CA LYS A 96 -11.74 -4.45 -4.92
C LYS A 96 -11.91 -3.84 -3.55
N ILE A 97 -11.12 -2.83 -3.24
CA ILE A 97 -11.12 -2.07 -2.00
C ILE A 97 -11.86 -0.76 -2.26
N ARG A 98 -12.83 -0.43 -1.42
CA ARG A 98 -13.59 0.80 -1.53
C ARG A 98 -13.71 1.49 -0.18
N ARG A 99 -13.40 2.77 -0.13
CA ARG A 99 -13.69 3.64 1.01
C ARG A 99 -15.13 4.12 0.93
N ILE A 100 -15.88 3.96 2.02
CA ILE A 100 -17.24 4.47 2.18
C ILE A 100 -17.22 5.45 3.35
N ASN A 101 -17.67 6.66 3.11
CA ASN A 101 -17.92 7.62 4.18
C ASN A 101 -19.29 7.33 4.79
N LYS A 102 -19.31 6.99 6.09
CA LYS A 102 -20.55 6.89 6.86
C LYS A 102 -20.79 8.24 7.54
N PRO A 103 -21.92 8.93 7.27
CA PRO A 103 -22.24 10.19 7.90
C PRO A 103 -22.43 10.03 9.41
N ALA A 104 -22.33 11.13 10.13
CA ALA A 104 -22.66 11.17 11.55
C ALA A 104 -24.14 10.81 11.76
N THR A 105 -24.42 9.97 12.74
CA THR A 105 -25.79 9.65 13.17
C THR A 105 -26.10 10.38 14.47
N LYS A 106 -27.24 11.07 14.51
CA LYS A 106 -27.73 11.75 15.73
C LYS A 106 -28.10 10.71 16.79
N ALA A 107 -28.12 11.12 18.05
CA ALA A 107 -28.69 10.31 19.13
C ALA A 107 -30.17 10.03 18.83
N ARG A 108 -30.60 8.82 19.06
CA ARG A 108 -32.00 8.40 18.86
C ARG A 108 -32.45 7.55 20.03
N LYS A 109 -33.69 7.72 20.43
CA LYS A 109 -34.36 6.81 21.35
C LYS A 109 -34.74 5.52 20.61
N GLY A 110 -34.65 4.41 21.26
CA GLY A 110 -35.07 3.12 20.75
C GLY A 110 -35.31 2.16 21.89
N ILE A 111 -36.00 1.07 21.63
CA ILE A 111 -36.33 0.07 22.64
C ILE A 111 -35.26 -1.04 22.53
N ASN A 112 -34.72 -1.49 23.67
CA ASN A 112 -33.83 -2.63 23.71
C ASN A 112 -34.66 -3.91 23.49
N PRO A 113 -34.38 -4.70 22.40
CA PRO A 113 -35.17 -5.88 22.09
C PRO A 113 -35.10 -6.99 23.14
N PHE A 114 -34.10 -6.96 24.04
CA PHE A 114 -33.92 -7.98 25.08
C PHE A 114 -34.61 -7.63 26.41
N THR A 115 -34.61 -6.35 26.79
CA THR A 115 -35.15 -5.91 28.08
C THR A 115 -36.50 -5.16 27.95
N GLY A 116 -36.89 -4.78 26.73
CA GLY A 116 -38.10 -3.97 26.49
C GLY A 116 -38.00 -2.52 26.98
N GLU A 117 -36.87 -2.09 27.50
CA GLU A 117 -36.66 -0.77 28.07
C GLU A 117 -36.31 0.27 27.02
N GLU A 118 -36.75 1.52 27.21
CA GLU A 118 -36.32 2.63 26.38
C GLU A 118 -34.84 2.95 26.62
N THR A 119 -34.03 2.82 25.56
CA THR A 119 -32.60 3.13 25.60
C THR A 119 -32.27 4.23 24.61
N THR A 120 -31.45 5.19 25.02
CA THR A 120 -30.98 6.24 24.13
C THR A 120 -29.66 5.81 23.47
N PHE A 121 -29.69 5.55 22.17
CA PHE A 121 -28.49 5.29 21.38
C PHE A 121 -27.70 6.57 21.21
N LYS A 122 -26.43 6.56 21.64
CA LYS A 122 -25.54 7.70 21.55
C LYS A 122 -25.25 8.09 20.08
N ALA A 123 -25.06 9.38 19.84
CA ALA A 123 -24.62 9.91 18.55
C ALA A 123 -23.30 9.26 18.12
N LYS A 124 -23.17 8.91 16.84
CA LYS A 124 -21.93 8.37 16.26
C LYS A 124 -21.34 9.41 15.30
N PRO A 125 -20.04 9.77 15.44
CA PRO A 125 -19.39 10.70 14.54
C PRO A 125 -19.27 10.12 13.13
N ALA A 126 -19.11 10.98 12.13
CA ALA A 126 -18.81 10.56 10.77
C ALA A 126 -17.48 9.79 10.72
N ARG A 127 -17.46 8.67 10.01
CA ARG A 127 -16.27 7.83 9.89
C ARG A 127 -16.12 7.25 8.50
N ASN A 128 -14.87 7.12 8.05
CA ASN A 128 -14.55 6.37 6.84
C ASN A 128 -14.43 4.88 7.18
N VAL A 129 -15.05 4.04 6.37
CA VAL A 129 -15.01 2.58 6.49
C VAL A 129 -14.47 2.01 5.19
N VAL A 130 -13.52 1.09 5.29
CA VAL A 130 -13.02 0.34 4.14
C VAL A 130 -13.89 -0.89 3.93
N LYS A 131 -14.39 -1.08 2.70
CA LYS A 131 -15.14 -2.26 2.28
C LYS A 131 -14.35 -2.99 1.20
N ILE A 132 -14.14 -4.28 1.41
CA ILE A 132 -13.44 -5.16 0.48
C ILE A 132 -14.47 -6.08 -0.17
N ARG A 133 -14.36 -6.25 -1.49
CA ARG A 133 -15.20 -7.19 -2.27
C ARG A 133 -14.31 -8.09 -3.11
N PRO A 134 -14.45 -9.40 -3.04
CA PRO A 134 -13.75 -10.32 -3.92
C PRO A 134 -14.22 -10.14 -5.37
N LEU A 135 -13.33 -10.28 -6.32
CA LEU A 135 -13.61 -10.30 -7.74
C LEU A 135 -14.05 -11.72 -8.17
N LYS A 136 -14.62 -11.82 -9.39
CA LYS A 136 -15.12 -13.09 -9.93
C LYS A 136 -14.02 -14.16 -9.95
N ALA A 137 -12.82 -13.82 -10.44
CA ALA A 137 -11.71 -14.75 -10.51
C ALA A 137 -11.36 -15.38 -9.15
N LEU A 138 -11.39 -14.60 -8.06
CA LEU A 138 -11.15 -15.13 -6.71
C LEU A 138 -12.30 -16.03 -6.23
N LYS A 139 -13.53 -15.74 -6.64
CA LYS A 139 -14.69 -16.58 -6.29
C LYS A 139 -14.70 -17.90 -7.03
N ASP A 140 -14.24 -17.89 -8.28
CA ASP A 140 -14.20 -19.08 -9.14
C ASP A 140 -13.06 -20.05 -8.71
N MET A 141 -12.17 -19.65 -7.78
CA MET A 141 -11.12 -20.49 -7.19
C MET A 141 -11.62 -21.33 -5.99
N VAL A 142 -12.81 -21.06 -5.46
CA VAL A 142 -13.43 -21.71 -4.29
C VAL A 142 -14.62 -22.52 -4.72
#